data_7f1c50c8445902b021e29550848a00f5
#
_entry.id   7f1c50c8445902b021e29550848a00f5
#
_cell.length_a   1.000
_cell.length_b   1.000
_cell.length_c   1.000
_cell.angle_alpha   90.00
_cell.angle_beta   90.00
_cell.angle_gamma   90.00
#
_symmetry.space_group_name_H-M   'P 1'
#
loop_
_entity.id
_entity.type
_entity.pdbx_description
1 polymer ?
#
loop_
_entity_poly.entity_id
_entity_poly.type
_entity_poly.pdbx_seq_one_letter_code
_entity_poly.pdbx_strand_id
1 'polypeptide(L)'
;YRTFMKMNTTKLLSHIFNARQKEIALYGKYGSNIQTDQLKKLLKAAKNTELGQKLHFSNISSYSQYSEQVPLITYEELKPYVKRLQKGETNLIWPSKIRWFAKSSGTTNDKSKFIPVSYEAMQECHYRGGKDCVALYLQMNPESRFFSGKGLILGGSHNVSSLSAHCYCGDLSAVLIQNISPLINMIRVPSKKIALMSEWESKLEAICQSTMHSHVTNLSGVPSWFLVLIKLMLKKSGKTYLTEIWPDLEVFFHGGISFDPYRTQYEELIPSAKMHYVETYNASEGYFGTQNDPNDPSMLLMIDYGIFYEFIPLEDVGKENPRIYCLEEVEVDKNYALVISTSAG
;
A
#
# COMPACT_ATOMS: atom_id res chain seq x y z
N TYR A 1 47.60 -0.06 9.04
CA TYR A 1 46.23 0.50 9.10
C TYR A 1 45.29 -0.48 8.43
N ARG A 2 44.58 -1.32 9.20
CA ARG A 2 43.51 -2.17 8.69
C ARG A 2 42.28 -1.30 8.43
N THR A 3 42.01 -1.01 7.18
CA THR A 3 40.74 -0.48 6.73
C THR A 3 39.69 -1.57 7.03
N PHE A 4 38.96 -1.43 8.12
CA PHE A 4 37.75 -2.20 8.33
C PHE A 4 36.77 -1.81 7.22
N MET A 5 36.65 -2.63 6.20
CA MET A 5 35.57 -2.55 5.23
C MET A 5 34.27 -2.61 6.05
N LYS A 6 33.58 -1.46 6.23
CA LYS A 6 32.25 -1.43 6.82
C LYS A 6 31.38 -2.35 6.00
N MET A 7 31.07 -3.51 6.56
CA MET A 7 30.18 -4.51 5.93
C MET A 7 28.86 -3.82 5.59
N ASN A 8 28.47 -3.82 4.32
CA ASN A 8 27.20 -3.22 3.89
C ASN A 8 26.05 -4.07 4.46
N THR A 9 25.44 -3.59 5.55
CA THR A 9 24.34 -4.25 6.23
C THR A 9 23.17 -4.56 5.26
N THR A 10 22.94 -3.67 4.30
CA THR A 10 21.92 -3.85 3.27
C THR A 10 22.22 -5.07 2.41
N LYS A 11 23.46 -5.26 1.99
CA LYS A 11 23.86 -6.41 1.17
C LYS A 11 23.66 -7.75 1.91
N LEU A 12 23.93 -7.77 3.22
CA LEU A 12 23.64 -8.94 4.03
C LEU A 12 22.14 -9.23 4.14
N LEU A 13 21.34 -8.19 4.44
CA LEU A 13 19.89 -8.31 4.59
C LEU A 13 19.17 -8.54 3.25
N SER A 14 19.73 -8.13 2.12
CA SER A 14 19.11 -8.34 0.80
C SER A 14 18.86 -9.82 0.49
N HIS A 15 19.66 -10.72 1.03
CA HIS A 15 19.49 -12.17 0.83
C HIS A 15 18.15 -12.70 1.34
N ILE A 16 17.54 -12.06 2.35
CA ILE A 16 16.21 -12.45 2.85
C ILE A 16 15.10 -12.24 1.82
N PHE A 17 15.32 -11.38 0.84
CA PHE A 17 14.35 -11.08 -0.22
C PHE A 17 14.50 -11.96 -1.47
N ASN A 18 15.60 -12.71 -1.60
CA ASN A 18 15.90 -13.48 -2.83
C ASN A 18 14.81 -14.49 -3.20
N ALA A 19 14.23 -15.18 -2.20
CA ALA A 19 13.15 -16.14 -2.44
C ALA A 19 11.93 -15.42 -3.01
N ARG A 20 11.58 -14.29 -2.42
CA ARG A 20 10.42 -13.50 -2.84
C ARG A 20 10.59 -12.89 -4.22
N GLN A 21 11.77 -12.39 -4.55
CA GLN A 21 12.10 -11.88 -5.88
C GLN A 21 11.93 -12.96 -6.96
N LYS A 22 12.31 -14.21 -6.66
CA LYS A 22 12.09 -15.36 -7.57
C LYS A 22 10.62 -15.67 -7.77
N GLU A 23 9.80 -15.59 -6.71
CA GLU A 23 8.35 -15.78 -6.81
C GLU A 23 7.71 -14.71 -7.70
N ILE A 24 8.06 -13.43 -7.49
CA ILE A 24 7.56 -12.31 -8.29
C ILE A 24 7.97 -12.46 -9.77
N ALA A 25 9.18 -12.93 -10.05
CA ALA A 25 9.64 -13.19 -11.42
C ALA A 25 8.78 -14.23 -12.18
N LEU A 26 7.99 -15.03 -11.46
CA LEU A 26 7.08 -16.02 -12.05
C LEU A 26 5.71 -15.44 -12.43
N TYR A 27 5.41 -14.20 -12.10
CA TYR A 27 4.10 -13.59 -12.38
C TYR A 27 3.76 -13.60 -13.87
N GLY A 28 4.70 -13.27 -14.74
CA GLY A 28 4.49 -13.29 -16.19
C GLY A 28 4.17 -14.68 -16.76
N LYS A 29 4.66 -15.74 -16.10
CA LYS A 29 4.44 -17.12 -16.55
C LYS A 29 3.21 -17.78 -15.95
N TYR A 30 2.90 -17.47 -14.68
CA TYR A 30 1.87 -18.18 -13.92
C TYR A 30 0.77 -17.26 -13.37
N GLY A 31 0.63 -16.05 -13.93
CA GLY A 31 -0.30 -15.03 -13.42
C GLY A 31 -1.74 -15.53 -13.31
N SER A 32 -2.26 -16.18 -14.34
CA SER A 32 -3.61 -16.77 -14.34
C SER A 32 -3.79 -17.82 -13.24
N ASN A 33 -2.80 -18.73 -13.10
CA ASN A 33 -2.84 -19.74 -12.04
C ASN A 33 -2.82 -19.12 -10.65
N ILE A 34 -1.95 -18.11 -10.44
CA ILE A 34 -1.86 -17.37 -9.18
C ILE A 34 -3.20 -16.72 -8.85
N GLN A 35 -3.82 -16.03 -9.80
CA GLN A 35 -5.11 -15.38 -9.61
C GLN A 35 -6.24 -16.38 -9.35
N THR A 36 -6.27 -17.49 -10.07
CA THR A 36 -7.21 -18.59 -9.79
C THR A 36 -7.06 -19.12 -8.36
N ASP A 37 -5.83 -19.25 -7.86
CA ASP A 37 -5.57 -19.68 -6.50
C ASP A 37 -5.98 -18.61 -5.47
N GLN A 38 -5.82 -17.31 -5.77
CA GLN A 38 -6.33 -16.24 -4.91
C GLN A 38 -7.86 -16.33 -4.80
N LEU A 39 -8.58 -16.46 -5.91
CA LEU A 39 -10.04 -16.60 -5.92
C LEU A 39 -10.49 -17.81 -5.08
N LYS A 40 -9.88 -18.98 -5.29
CA LYS A 40 -10.21 -20.20 -4.53
C LYS A 40 -9.99 -20.01 -3.02
N LYS A 41 -8.89 -19.34 -2.62
CA LYS A 41 -8.60 -19.05 -1.22
C LYS A 41 -9.65 -18.13 -0.61
N LEU A 42 -10.04 -17.07 -1.30
CA LEU A 42 -11.07 -16.12 -0.86
C LEU A 42 -12.42 -16.82 -0.68
N LEU A 43 -12.88 -17.56 -1.68
CA LEU A 43 -14.16 -18.29 -1.63
C LEU A 43 -14.16 -19.33 -0.49
N LYS A 44 -13.08 -20.10 -0.37
CA LYS A 44 -12.93 -21.12 0.70
C LYS A 44 -12.99 -20.48 2.10
N ALA A 45 -12.34 -19.33 2.29
CA ALA A 45 -12.33 -18.63 3.58
C ALA A 45 -13.71 -18.05 3.88
N ALA A 46 -14.38 -17.43 2.91
CA ALA A 46 -15.63 -16.71 3.11
C ALA A 46 -16.91 -17.57 3.00
N LYS A 47 -16.81 -18.85 2.57
CA LYS A 47 -17.99 -19.69 2.29
C LYS A 47 -19.03 -19.79 3.40
N ASN A 48 -18.60 -19.69 4.67
CA ASN A 48 -19.48 -19.80 5.85
C ASN A 48 -19.90 -18.43 6.40
N THR A 49 -19.50 -17.32 5.80
CA THR A 49 -19.98 -15.98 6.17
C THR A 49 -21.42 -15.78 5.70
N GLU A 50 -22.09 -14.74 6.21
CA GLU A 50 -23.44 -14.39 5.76
C GLU A 50 -23.50 -14.16 4.24
N LEU A 51 -22.56 -13.38 3.70
CA LEU A 51 -22.47 -13.13 2.26
C LEU A 51 -22.13 -14.41 1.47
N GLY A 52 -21.20 -15.21 1.98
CA GLY A 52 -20.79 -16.45 1.35
C GLY A 52 -21.90 -17.50 1.25
N GLN A 53 -22.75 -17.57 2.29
CA GLN A 53 -23.95 -18.41 2.28
C GLN A 53 -25.00 -17.87 1.33
N LYS A 54 -25.25 -16.55 1.35
CA LYS A 54 -26.19 -15.87 0.46
C LYS A 54 -25.84 -16.06 -1.03
N LEU A 55 -24.56 -16.01 -1.35
CA LEU A 55 -24.04 -16.16 -2.71
C LEU A 55 -23.56 -17.58 -3.01
N HIS A 56 -23.83 -18.55 -2.13
CA HIS A 56 -23.50 -19.97 -2.30
C HIS A 56 -22.03 -20.25 -2.69
N PHE A 57 -21.08 -19.57 -2.05
CA PHE A 57 -19.64 -19.70 -2.36
C PHE A 57 -19.13 -21.13 -2.31
N SER A 58 -19.75 -22.00 -1.51
CA SER A 58 -19.41 -23.44 -1.45
C SER A 58 -19.64 -24.19 -2.78
N ASN A 59 -20.47 -23.67 -3.66
CA ASN A 59 -20.85 -24.31 -4.93
C ASN A 59 -19.96 -23.80 -6.11
N ILE A 60 -19.14 -22.78 -5.86
CA ILE A 60 -18.27 -22.18 -6.87
C ILE A 60 -16.94 -22.92 -6.92
N SER A 61 -16.62 -23.52 -8.07
CA SER A 61 -15.37 -24.26 -8.29
C SER A 61 -14.52 -23.70 -9.45
N SER A 62 -15.09 -22.80 -10.27
CA SER A 62 -14.43 -22.20 -11.42
C SER A 62 -14.70 -20.70 -11.51
N TYR A 63 -13.89 -19.99 -12.28
CA TYR A 63 -14.12 -18.57 -12.57
C TYR A 63 -15.43 -18.33 -13.31
N SER A 64 -15.79 -19.21 -14.28
CA SER A 64 -17.07 -19.09 -14.99
C SER A 64 -18.26 -19.11 -14.01
N GLN A 65 -18.28 -20.05 -13.08
CA GLN A 65 -19.33 -20.09 -12.05
C GLN A 65 -19.31 -18.85 -11.15
N TYR A 66 -18.11 -18.36 -10.82
CA TYR A 66 -17.96 -17.14 -10.02
C TYR A 66 -18.55 -15.92 -10.74
N SER A 67 -18.17 -15.69 -11.99
CA SER A 67 -18.62 -14.53 -12.77
C SER A 67 -20.11 -14.54 -13.07
N GLU A 68 -20.74 -15.73 -13.18
CA GLU A 68 -22.18 -15.89 -13.37
C GLU A 68 -22.98 -15.68 -12.08
N GLN A 69 -22.41 -16.06 -10.92
CA GLN A 69 -23.14 -16.16 -9.66
C GLN A 69 -22.90 -14.97 -8.73
N VAL A 70 -21.72 -14.38 -8.78
CA VAL A 70 -21.33 -13.28 -7.88
C VAL A 70 -21.48 -11.94 -8.62
N PRO A 71 -22.46 -11.12 -8.24
CA PRO A 71 -22.68 -9.83 -8.90
C PRO A 71 -21.56 -8.84 -8.57
N LEU A 72 -21.31 -7.91 -9.50
CA LEU A 72 -20.57 -6.70 -9.17
C LEU A 72 -21.35 -5.90 -8.13
N ILE A 73 -20.67 -5.45 -7.11
CA ILE A 73 -21.25 -4.60 -6.07
C ILE A 73 -20.50 -3.27 -5.95
N THR A 74 -21.24 -2.23 -5.63
CA THR A 74 -20.70 -0.92 -5.30
C THR A 74 -20.48 -0.79 -3.78
N TYR A 75 -19.76 0.23 -3.36
CA TYR A 75 -19.63 0.53 -1.93
C TYR A 75 -20.99 0.78 -1.25
N GLU A 76 -21.96 1.38 -1.93
CA GLU A 76 -23.27 1.63 -1.34
C GLU A 76 -24.03 0.32 -1.03
N GLU A 77 -23.83 -0.72 -1.84
CA GLU A 77 -24.38 -2.05 -1.59
C GLU A 77 -23.63 -2.80 -0.49
N LEU A 78 -22.31 -2.57 -0.36
CA LEU A 78 -21.50 -3.13 0.72
C LEU A 78 -21.74 -2.42 2.07
N LYS A 79 -22.13 -1.16 2.05
CA LYS A 79 -22.25 -0.28 3.20
C LYS A 79 -23.16 -0.80 4.34
N PRO A 80 -24.28 -1.51 4.09
CA PRO A 80 -25.05 -2.14 5.17
C PRO A 80 -24.23 -3.15 5.98
N TYR A 81 -23.40 -3.96 5.33
CA TYR A 81 -22.47 -4.87 6.01
C TYR A 81 -21.39 -4.11 6.79
N VAL A 82 -20.81 -3.08 6.18
CA VAL A 82 -19.80 -2.22 6.84
C VAL A 82 -20.37 -1.62 8.14
N LYS A 83 -21.60 -1.11 8.12
CA LYS A 83 -22.26 -0.55 9.32
C LYS A 83 -22.44 -1.58 10.42
N ARG A 84 -22.75 -2.82 10.08
CA ARG A 84 -22.91 -3.92 11.04
C ARG A 84 -21.55 -4.35 11.62
N LEU A 85 -20.52 -4.44 10.77
CA LEU A 85 -19.12 -4.68 11.19
C LEU A 85 -18.64 -3.60 12.17
N GLN A 86 -18.95 -2.32 11.92
CA GLN A 86 -18.61 -1.21 12.81
C GLN A 86 -19.27 -1.31 14.20
N LYS A 87 -20.43 -1.98 14.29
CA LYS A 87 -21.10 -2.30 15.56
C LYS A 87 -20.51 -3.52 16.26
N GLY A 88 -19.53 -4.20 15.62
CA GLY A 88 -18.85 -5.36 16.18
C GLY A 88 -19.45 -6.71 15.78
N GLU A 89 -20.39 -6.73 14.83
CA GLU A 89 -20.86 -8.00 14.25
C GLU A 89 -19.70 -8.67 13.49
N THR A 90 -19.70 -9.98 13.46
CA THR A 90 -18.65 -10.81 12.85
C THR A 90 -19.22 -11.76 11.82
N ASN A 91 -18.34 -12.36 11.00
CA ASN A 91 -18.72 -13.39 10.04
C ASN A 91 -19.78 -12.93 9.01
N LEU A 92 -19.72 -11.64 8.62
CA LEU A 92 -20.64 -11.06 7.63
C LEU A 92 -20.11 -11.24 6.20
N ILE A 93 -18.94 -10.69 5.91
CA ILE A 93 -18.26 -10.75 4.59
C ILE A 93 -16.97 -11.53 4.68
N TRP A 94 -16.34 -11.56 5.86
CA TRP A 94 -15.10 -12.25 6.15
C TRP A 94 -15.20 -12.95 7.53
N PRO A 95 -14.58 -14.12 7.73
CA PRO A 95 -14.76 -14.89 8.97
C PRO A 95 -14.07 -14.28 10.17
N SER A 96 -12.90 -13.63 9.98
CA SER A 96 -12.18 -13.02 11.10
C SER A 96 -12.84 -11.72 11.55
N LYS A 97 -12.67 -11.37 12.84
CA LYS A 97 -13.18 -10.13 13.39
C LYS A 97 -12.47 -8.93 12.77
N ILE A 98 -13.23 -8.04 12.14
CA ILE A 98 -12.73 -6.78 11.60
C ILE A 98 -12.83 -5.69 12.66
N ARG A 99 -11.70 -5.14 13.05
CA ARG A 99 -11.61 -4.07 14.07
C ARG A 99 -11.21 -2.73 13.47
N TRP A 100 -10.60 -2.73 12.29
CA TRP A 100 -10.01 -1.58 11.67
C TRP A 100 -10.76 -1.19 10.41
N PHE A 101 -10.96 0.12 10.24
CA PHE A 101 -11.59 0.68 9.06
C PHE A 101 -10.73 1.83 8.55
N ALA A 102 -10.30 1.74 7.31
CA ALA A 102 -9.63 2.84 6.64
C ALA A 102 -10.67 3.85 6.16
N LYS A 103 -10.51 5.10 6.57
CA LYS A 103 -11.36 6.20 6.12
C LYS A 103 -10.81 6.73 4.82
N SER A 104 -11.50 6.48 3.72
CA SER A 104 -11.17 7.00 2.40
C SER A 104 -11.88 8.32 2.15
N SER A 105 -11.16 9.30 1.58
CA SER A 105 -11.79 10.52 1.05
C SER A 105 -12.59 10.13 -0.19
N GLY A 106 -13.91 10.05 -0.07
CA GLY A 106 -14.77 9.74 -1.22
C GLY A 106 -14.71 10.84 -2.27
N THR A 107 -14.39 10.49 -3.50
CA THR A 107 -14.41 11.39 -4.65
C THR A 107 -15.83 11.68 -5.17
N THR A 108 -16.83 10.93 -4.72
CA THR A 108 -18.22 11.07 -5.10
C THR A 108 -19.09 11.35 -3.87
N ASN A 109 -19.78 12.48 -3.86
CA ASN A 109 -20.79 12.90 -2.85
C ASN A 109 -20.30 13.20 -1.42
N ASP A 110 -19.13 13.80 -1.21
CA ASP A 110 -18.66 14.37 0.09
C ASP A 110 -18.78 13.45 1.33
N LYS A 111 -19.03 12.16 1.16
CA LYS A 111 -19.15 11.20 2.26
C LYS A 111 -17.95 10.27 2.30
N SER A 112 -17.19 10.34 3.38
CA SER A 112 -16.09 9.40 3.63
C SER A 112 -16.60 7.95 3.59
N LYS A 113 -15.87 7.08 2.87
CA LYS A 113 -16.08 5.64 2.87
C LYS A 113 -15.25 5.02 3.99
N PHE A 114 -15.80 3.98 4.63
CA PHE A 114 -15.10 3.18 5.62
C PHE A 114 -14.79 1.81 5.02
N ILE A 115 -13.55 1.60 4.67
CA ILE A 115 -13.09 0.35 4.07
C ILE A 115 -12.64 -0.59 5.19
N PRO A 116 -13.26 -1.78 5.33
CA PRO A 116 -12.83 -2.75 6.32
C PRO A 116 -11.39 -3.19 6.07
N VAL A 117 -10.57 -3.26 7.11
CA VAL A 117 -9.19 -3.75 7.03
C VAL A 117 -9.08 -4.96 7.92
N SER A 118 -9.15 -6.14 7.32
CA SER A 118 -8.98 -7.41 8.03
C SER A 118 -7.51 -7.60 8.46
N TYR A 119 -7.27 -8.52 9.38
CA TYR A 119 -5.92 -8.91 9.77
C TYR A 119 -5.14 -9.45 8.56
N GLU A 120 -5.78 -10.25 7.73
CA GLU A 120 -5.23 -10.82 6.50
C GLU A 120 -4.87 -9.71 5.50
N ALA A 121 -5.74 -8.71 5.30
CA ALA A 121 -5.44 -7.56 4.44
C ALA A 121 -4.23 -6.77 4.94
N MET A 122 -4.07 -6.59 6.26
CA MET A 122 -2.87 -5.95 6.81
C MET A 122 -1.61 -6.76 6.54
N GLN A 123 -1.62 -8.08 6.81
CA GLN A 123 -0.42 -8.92 6.76
C GLN A 123 -0.05 -9.34 5.34
N GLU A 124 -1.04 -9.84 4.57
CA GLU A 124 -0.82 -10.47 3.28
C GLU A 124 -0.90 -9.50 2.11
N CYS A 125 -1.44 -8.29 2.34
CA CYS A 125 -1.53 -7.26 1.33
C CYS A 125 -0.66 -6.04 1.68
N HIS A 126 -1.05 -5.21 2.63
CA HIS A 126 -0.38 -3.93 2.88
C HIS A 126 1.07 -4.08 3.38
N TYR A 127 1.31 -4.88 4.41
CA TYR A 127 2.69 -5.05 4.92
C TYR A 127 3.54 -5.89 3.96
N ARG A 128 2.94 -6.86 3.27
CA ARG A 128 3.64 -7.61 2.22
C ARG A 128 4.03 -6.68 1.08
N GLY A 129 3.13 -5.81 0.63
CA GLY A 129 3.41 -4.81 -0.40
C GLY A 129 4.57 -3.89 -0.03
N GLY A 130 4.60 -3.40 1.20
CA GLY A 130 5.73 -2.60 1.70
C GLY A 130 7.06 -3.36 1.70
N LYS A 131 7.06 -4.65 2.07
CA LYS A 131 8.25 -5.50 2.00
C LYS A 131 8.70 -5.75 0.57
N ASP A 132 7.77 -6.06 -0.31
CA ASP A 132 8.06 -6.38 -1.71
C ASP A 132 8.54 -5.15 -2.49
N CYS A 133 8.03 -3.96 -2.13
CA CYS A 133 8.55 -2.69 -2.64
C CYS A 133 10.06 -2.54 -2.34
N VAL A 134 10.47 -2.83 -1.11
CA VAL A 134 11.90 -2.85 -0.73
C VAL A 134 12.64 -3.96 -1.47
N ALA A 135 12.07 -5.16 -1.57
CA ALA A 135 12.68 -6.28 -2.28
C ALA A 135 12.99 -5.95 -3.76
N LEU A 136 12.02 -5.34 -4.45
CA LEU A 136 12.16 -4.92 -5.85
C LEU A 136 13.16 -3.77 -5.99
N TYR A 137 13.13 -2.79 -5.07
CA TYR A 137 14.11 -1.71 -5.05
C TYR A 137 15.55 -2.23 -4.90
N LEU A 138 15.77 -3.15 -3.96
CA LEU A 138 17.10 -3.76 -3.76
C LEU A 138 17.55 -4.61 -4.94
N GLN A 139 16.63 -5.22 -5.68
CA GLN A 139 16.94 -5.93 -6.93
C GLN A 139 17.41 -4.98 -8.03
N MET A 140 16.75 -3.83 -8.16
CA MET A 140 17.14 -2.78 -9.10
C MET A 140 18.46 -2.07 -8.72
N ASN A 141 18.77 -2.03 -7.40
CA ASN A 141 19.90 -1.29 -6.83
C ASN A 141 20.77 -2.17 -5.91
N PRO A 142 21.61 -3.07 -6.46
CA PRO A 142 22.40 -4.01 -5.65
C PRO A 142 23.41 -3.35 -4.71
N GLU A 143 23.84 -2.13 -5.01
CA GLU A 143 24.79 -1.35 -4.19
C GLU A 143 24.10 -0.44 -3.16
N SER A 144 22.79 -0.56 -3.01
CA SER A 144 21.98 0.22 -2.06
C SER A 144 22.51 0.11 -0.62
N ARG A 145 22.32 1.20 0.13
CA ARG A 145 22.58 1.28 1.57
C ARG A 145 21.29 1.45 2.37
N PHE A 146 20.17 1.04 1.83
CA PHE A 146 18.84 1.22 2.39
C PHE A 146 18.75 0.94 3.90
N PHE A 147 19.31 -0.18 4.36
CA PHE A 147 19.30 -0.57 5.77
C PHE A 147 20.46 0.00 6.61
N SER A 148 21.26 0.90 6.07
CA SER A 148 22.28 1.60 6.87
C SER A 148 21.69 2.69 7.76
N GLY A 149 20.48 3.17 7.42
CA GLY A 149 19.75 4.18 8.17
C GLY A 149 18.28 3.80 8.38
N LYS A 150 17.47 4.80 8.67
CA LYS A 150 16.04 4.65 8.94
C LYS A 150 15.20 5.16 7.76
N GLY A 151 14.01 4.58 7.62
CA GLY A 151 12.99 5.10 6.72
C GLY A 151 12.12 6.15 7.40
N LEU A 152 11.91 7.29 6.76
CA LEU A 152 10.93 8.27 7.22
C LEU A 152 9.60 8.03 6.51
N ILE A 153 8.58 7.69 7.29
CA ILE A 153 7.22 7.44 6.81
C ILE A 153 6.33 8.61 7.23
N LEU A 154 5.79 9.32 6.24
CA LEU A 154 4.84 10.41 6.45
C LEU A 154 3.43 9.93 6.08
N GLY A 155 2.61 9.69 7.09
CA GLY A 155 1.20 9.36 6.93
C GLY A 155 0.29 10.58 6.99
N GLY A 156 -0.99 10.36 6.68
CA GLY A 156 -2.04 11.39 6.70
C GLY A 156 -2.32 11.98 8.09
N SER A 157 -3.25 12.91 8.12
CA SER A 157 -3.61 13.70 9.31
C SER A 157 -4.76 13.11 10.12
N HIS A 158 -5.50 12.14 9.58
CA HIS A 158 -6.63 11.55 10.29
C HIS A 158 -6.18 10.48 11.26
N ASN A 159 -6.22 10.81 12.53
CA ASN A 159 -5.92 9.89 13.62
C ASN A 159 -6.84 8.67 13.64
N VAL A 160 -6.30 7.64 14.28
CA VAL A 160 -7.14 6.53 14.76
C VAL A 160 -8.14 7.04 15.79
N SER A 161 -9.42 6.87 15.50
CA SER A 161 -10.55 7.18 16.40
C SER A 161 -11.41 5.96 16.64
N SER A 162 -12.06 5.91 17.80
CA SER A 162 -13.00 4.83 18.11
C SER A 162 -14.31 5.04 17.37
N LEU A 163 -14.81 4.00 16.70
CA LEU A 163 -16.14 3.95 16.10
C LEU A 163 -17.16 3.29 17.04
N SER A 164 -16.68 2.34 17.84
CA SER A 164 -17.45 1.61 18.85
C SER A 164 -16.50 1.06 19.92
N ALA A 165 -17.03 0.34 20.90
CA ALA A 165 -16.22 -0.28 21.96
C ALA A 165 -15.08 -1.19 21.43
N HIS A 166 -15.17 -1.65 20.19
CA HIS A 166 -14.25 -2.65 19.63
C HIS A 166 -13.74 -2.34 18.22
N CYS A 167 -14.16 -1.22 17.62
CA CYS A 167 -13.82 -0.85 16.25
C CYS A 167 -13.22 0.55 16.19
N TYR A 168 -12.22 0.70 15.33
CA TYR A 168 -11.44 1.91 15.16
C TYR A 168 -11.37 2.31 13.68
N CYS A 169 -11.24 3.59 13.41
CA CYS A 169 -11.00 4.09 12.06
C CYS A 169 -9.92 5.15 12.04
N GLY A 170 -9.33 5.35 10.89
CA GLY A 170 -8.33 6.37 10.60
C GLY A 170 -7.92 6.31 9.15
N ASP A 171 -6.98 7.17 8.73
CA ASP A 171 -6.32 6.96 7.44
C ASP A 171 -5.65 5.59 7.41
N LEU A 172 -5.57 4.96 6.23
CA LEU A 172 -4.90 3.67 6.09
C LEU A 172 -3.48 3.69 6.70
N SER A 173 -2.71 4.74 6.43
CA SER A 173 -1.37 4.90 6.99
C SER A 173 -1.35 4.92 8.52
N ALA A 174 -2.34 5.56 9.16
CA ALA A 174 -2.47 5.58 10.61
C ALA A 174 -2.84 4.20 11.16
N VAL A 175 -3.75 3.48 10.49
CA VAL A 175 -4.13 2.10 10.84
C VAL A 175 -2.90 1.19 10.76
N LEU A 176 -2.12 1.27 9.68
CA LEU A 176 -0.92 0.47 9.48
C LEU A 176 0.17 0.81 10.51
N ILE A 177 0.44 2.08 10.77
CA ILE A 177 1.42 2.52 11.77
C ILE A 177 1.00 2.06 13.17
N GLN A 178 -0.28 2.14 13.51
CA GLN A 178 -0.81 1.68 14.80
C GLN A 178 -0.53 0.19 15.03
N ASN A 179 -0.61 -0.62 13.98
CA ASN A 179 -0.48 -2.07 14.04
C ASN A 179 0.89 -2.60 13.59
N ILE A 180 1.84 -1.72 13.30
CA ILE A 180 3.17 -2.11 12.80
C ILE A 180 3.94 -2.94 13.84
N SER A 181 4.68 -3.94 13.36
CA SER A 181 5.49 -4.79 14.24
C SER A 181 6.59 -3.97 14.94
N PRO A 182 6.98 -4.33 16.19
CA PRO A 182 8.07 -3.66 16.90
C PRO A 182 9.38 -3.62 16.13
N LEU A 183 9.73 -4.69 15.41
CA LEU A 183 10.96 -4.78 14.62
C LEU A 183 10.99 -3.74 13.50
N ILE A 184 9.90 -3.62 12.72
CA ILE A 184 9.80 -2.61 11.67
C ILE A 184 9.77 -1.20 12.28
N ASN A 185 9.12 -1.04 13.43
CA ASN A 185 9.07 0.24 14.12
C ASN A 185 10.46 0.75 14.56
N MET A 186 11.44 -0.14 14.76
CA MET A 186 12.83 0.25 15.13
C MET A 186 13.61 0.85 13.96
N ILE A 187 13.31 0.48 12.73
CA ILE A 187 14.02 0.93 11.51
C ILE A 187 13.35 2.11 10.82
N ARG A 188 12.36 2.72 11.43
CA ARG A 188 11.65 3.88 10.89
C ARG A 188 11.64 5.07 11.84
N VAL A 189 11.38 6.24 11.29
CA VAL A 189 11.07 7.51 11.96
C VAL A 189 9.84 8.16 11.31
N PRO A 190 9.15 9.08 11.99
CA PRO A 190 9.27 9.46 13.40
C PRO A 190 8.74 8.37 14.33
N SER A 191 8.81 8.60 15.64
CA SER A 191 8.19 7.70 16.62
C SER A 191 6.68 7.52 16.34
N LYS A 192 6.10 6.39 16.79
CA LYS A 192 4.66 6.12 16.62
C LYS A 192 3.81 7.27 17.21
N LYS A 193 4.18 7.84 18.34
CA LYS A 193 3.50 8.96 18.96
C LYS A 193 3.41 10.18 18.04
N ILE A 194 4.51 10.54 17.38
CA ILE A 194 4.54 11.68 16.44
C ILE A 194 3.81 11.32 15.15
N ALA A 195 4.04 10.12 14.60
CA ALA A 195 3.40 9.66 13.36
C ALA A 195 1.87 9.66 13.43
N LEU A 196 1.30 9.45 14.62
CA LEU A 196 -0.14 9.40 14.88
C LEU A 196 -0.73 10.73 15.41
N MET A 197 0.00 11.83 15.38
CA MET A 197 -0.56 13.15 15.71
C MET A 197 -1.61 13.57 14.68
N SER A 198 -2.70 14.19 15.14
CA SER A 198 -3.83 14.63 14.30
C SER A 198 -3.66 16.02 13.73
N GLU A 199 -3.06 16.91 14.52
CA GLU A 199 -2.88 18.29 14.09
C GLU A 199 -1.66 18.35 13.15
N TRP A 200 -1.90 18.76 11.90
CA TRP A 200 -0.94 18.65 10.81
C TRP A 200 0.31 19.50 11.01
N GLU A 201 0.14 20.76 11.40
CA GLU A 201 1.27 21.68 11.56
C GLU A 201 2.18 21.25 12.71
N SER A 202 1.59 20.92 13.87
CA SER A 202 2.34 20.39 15.02
C SER A 202 3.02 19.06 14.71
N LYS A 203 2.39 18.23 13.89
CA LYS A 203 2.98 16.97 13.45
C LYS A 203 4.21 17.19 12.59
N LEU A 204 4.13 18.07 11.58
CA LEU A 204 5.28 18.41 10.73
C LEU A 204 6.42 19.01 11.55
N GLU A 205 6.09 19.89 12.49
CA GLU A 205 7.04 20.49 13.41
C GLU A 205 7.77 19.45 14.26
N ALA A 206 7.02 18.52 14.87
CA ALA A 206 7.57 17.44 15.68
C ALA A 206 8.42 16.46 14.83
N ILE A 207 8.01 16.19 13.57
CA ILE A 207 8.82 15.40 12.65
C ILE A 207 10.14 16.11 12.36
N CYS A 208 10.12 17.39 12.00
CA CYS A 208 11.33 18.20 11.79
C CYS A 208 12.30 18.07 12.97
N GLN A 209 11.81 18.38 14.17
CA GLN A 209 12.64 18.37 15.38
C GLN A 209 13.23 17.00 15.69
N SER A 210 12.46 15.93 15.52
CA SER A 210 12.86 14.57 15.90
C SER A 210 13.70 13.85 14.85
N THR A 211 13.66 14.29 13.57
CA THR A 211 14.29 13.53 12.47
C THR A 211 15.43 14.27 11.78
N MET A 212 15.58 15.58 11.99
CA MET A 212 16.60 16.40 11.34
C MET A 212 18.03 15.85 11.53
N HIS A 213 18.31 15.29 12.70
CA HIS A 213 19.61 14.68 13.03
C HIS A 213 19.61 13.15 12.92
N SER A 214 18.54 12.56 12.42
CA SER A 214 18.48 11.11 12.21
C SER A 214 19.20 10.73 10.92
N HIS A 215 19.79 9.55 10.90
CA HIS A 215 20.35 8.98 9.67
C HIS A 215 19.20 8.39 8.83
N VAL A 216 18.68 9.17 7.89
CA VAL A 216 17.56 8.77 7.01
C VAL A 216 18.10 8.39 5.63
N THR A 217 17.74 7.21 5.15
CA THR A 217 18.14 6.66 3.85
C THR A 217 16.99 6.56 2.86
N ASN A 218 15.76 6.56 3.36
CA ASN A 218 14.59 6.41 2.50
C ASN A 218 13.38 7.17 3.04
N LEU A 219 12.51 7.58 2.12
CA LEU A 219 11.24 8.26 2.38
C LEU A 219 10.09 7.40 1.86
N SER A 220 8.92 7.47 2.50
CA SER A 220 7.70 6.82 2.05
C SER A 220 6.48 7.68 2.37
N GLY A 221 5.69 8.03 1.34
CA GLY A 221 4.46 8.82 1.50
C GLY A 221 4.01 9.56 0.26
N VAL A 222 3.13 10.53 0.47
CA VAL A 222 2.52 11.32 -0.61
C VAL A 222 3.44 12.48 -1.00
N PRO A 223 3.72 12.71 -2.30
CA PRO A 223 4.65 13.74 -2.77
C PRO A 223 4.34 15.15 -2.27
N SER A 224 3.08 15.58 -2.32
CA SER A 224 2.69 16.92 -1.86
C SER A 224 2.96 17.14 -0.37
N TRP A 225 2.75 16.13 0.45
CA TRP A 225 2.98 16.22 1.90
C TRP A 225 4.46 16.28 2.25
N PHE A 226 5.27 15.43 1.62
CA PHE A 226 6.72 15.44 1.80
C PHE A 226 7.35 16.75 1.34
N LEU A 227 6.84 17.35 0.25
CA LEU A 227 7.36 18.62 -0.23
C LEU A 227 7.19 19.74 0.82
N VAL A 228 6.05 19.78 1.53
CA VAL A 228 5.84 20.71 2.64
C VAL A 228 6.83 20.46 3.78
N LEU A 229 7.02 19.20 4.17
CA LEU A 229 7.98 18.82 5.21
C LEU A 229 9.41 19.20 4.84
N ILE A 230 9.84 18.89 3.60
CA ILE A 230 11.20 19.20 3.11
C ILE A 230 11.44 20.72 3.16
N LYS A 231 10.52 21.52 2.63
CA LYS A 231 10.63 23.00 2.67
C LYS A 231 10.69 23.53 4.09
N LEU A 232 9.92 22.97 5.02
CA LEU A 232 9.98 23.34 6.44
C LEU A 232 11.35 22.98 7.05
N MET A 233 11.88 21.80 6.77
CA MET A 233 13.20 21.36 7.27
C MET A 233 14.33 22.26 6.74
N LEU A 234 14.33 22.57 5.46
CA LEU A 234 15.33 23.46 4.85
C LEU A 234 15.26 24.87 5.46
N LYS A 235 14.05 25.41 5.61
CA LYS A 235 13.86 26.71 6.28
C LYS A 235 14.41 26.74 7.70
N LYS A 236 14.17 25.67 8.50
CA LYS A 236 14.62 25.58 9.89
C LYS A 236 16.11 25.34 10.05
N SER A 237 16.69 24.54 9.16
CA SER A 237 18.11 24.22 9.20
C SER A 237 19.00 25.29 8.58
N GLY A 238 18.42 26.21 7.79
CA GLY A 238 19.19 27.15 6.98
C GLY A 238 19.95 26.50 5.82
N LYS A 239 19.61 25.24 5.47
CA LYS A 239 20.22 24.49 4.38
C LYS A 239 19.50 24.74 3.06
N THR A 240 20.23 24.54 1.96
CA THR A 240 19.68 24.71 0.60
C THR A 240 19.12 23.39 0.07
N TYR A 241 19.78 22.29 0.39
CA TYR A 241 19.44 20.96 -0.14
C TYR A 241 19.18 19.95 0.97
N LEU A 242 18.24 19.04 0.74
CA LEU A 242 17.92 17.98 1.70
C LEU A 242 19.09 17.02 1.91
N THR A 243 19.96 16.84 0.91
CA THR A 243 21.19 16.05 0.99
C THR A 243 22.20 16.61 2.01
N GLU A 244 22.10 17.88 2.40
CA GLU A 244 22.91 18.47 3.48
C GLU A 244 22.40 18.07 4.86
N ILE A 245 21.13 17.65 4.96
CA ILE A 245 20.51 17.15 6.19
C ILE A 245 20.66 15.63 6.26
N TRP A 246 20.33 14.95 5.16
CA TRP A 246 20.38 13.48 5.03
C TRP A 246 21.26 13.07 3.83
N PRO A 247 22.60 13.02 4.02
CA PRO A 247 23.54 12.79 2.92
C PRO A 247 23.46 11.39 2.30
N ASP A 248 22.90 10.42 3.03
CA ASP A 248 22.74 9.04 2.57
C ASP A 248 21.30 8.73 2.08
N LEU A 249 20.47 9.76 1.88
CA LEU A 249 19.14 9.60 1.30
C LEU A 249 19.24 9.10 -0.14
N GLU A 250 18.60 7.97 -0.44
CA GLU A 250 18.76 7.30 -1.73
C GLU A 250 17.46 6.94 -2.45
N VAL A 251 16.30 6.91 -1.74
CA VAL A 251 15.04 6.54 -2.39
C VAL A 251 13.83 7.21 -1.73
N PHE A 252 12.87 7.59 -2.57
CA PHE A 252 11.54 7.99 -2.18
C PHE A 252 10.51 7.04 -2.80
N PHE A 253 9.85 6.24 -1.97
CA PHE A 253 8.66 5.47 -2.34
C PHE A 253 7.44 6.38 -2.24
N HIS A 254 6.86 6.73 -3.36
CA HIS A 254 5.77 7.69 -3.44
C HIS A 254 4.52 7.06 -4.05
N GLY A 255 3.37 7.64 -3.74
CA GLY A 255 2.10 7.19 -4.28
C GLY A 255 0.94 8.05 -3.80
N GLY A 256 -0.27 7.64 -4.12
CA GLY A 256 -1.49 8.34 -3.77
C GLY A 256 -1.88 9.48 -4.72
N ILE A 257 -0.93 10.11 -5.36
CA ILE A 257 -1.10 11.13 -6.43
C ILE A 257 0.02 10.99 -7.44
N SER A 258 -0.17 11.51 -8.67
CA SER A 258 0.90 11.55 -9.67
C SER A 258 2.11 12.31 -9.16
N PHE A 259 3.30 11.79 -9.44
CA PHE A 259 4.57 12.41 -9.08
C PHE A 259 5.03 13.47 -10.06
N ASP A 260 4.65 13.38 -11.32
CA ASP A 260 5.16 14.24 -12.40
C ASP A 260 5.07 15.75 -12.10
N PRO A 261 3.97 16.30 -11.53
CA PRO A 261 3.90 17.71 -11.19
C PRO A 261 4.91 18.16 -10.13
N TYR A 262 5.47 17.23 -9.38
CA TYR A 262 6.39 17.50 -8.27
C TYR A 262 7.85 17.18 -8.60
N ARG A 263 8.11 16.37 -9.62
CA ARG A 263 9.43 15.82 -9.98
C ARG A 263 10.52 16.88 -10.00
N THR A 264 10.35 17.95 -10.76
CA THR A 264 11.34 19.01 -10.89
C THR A 264 11.70 19.63 -9.54
N GLN A 265 10.70 19.90 -8.69
CA GLN A 265 10.96 20.45 -7.35
C GLN A 265 11.76 19.48 -6.47
N TYR A 266 11.46 18.17 -6.55
CA TYR A 266 12.24 17.17 -5.82
C TYR A 266 13.68 17.09 -6.30
N GLU A 267 13.92 17.10 -7.60
CA GLU A 267 15.25 17.06 -8.20
C GLU A 267 16.08 18.31 -7.83
N GLU A 268 15.43 19.48 -7.75
CA GLU A 268 16.07 20.72 -7.27
C GLU A 268 16.42 20.67 -5.78
N LEU A 269 15.54 20.13 -4.94
CA LEU A 269 15.74 20.07 -3.49
C LEU A 269 16.64 18.92 -3.05
N ILE A 270 16.77 17.88 -3.87
CA ILE A 270 17.59 16.69 -3.64
C ILE A 270 18.50 16.43 -4.85
N PRO A 271 19.49 17.31 -5.11
CA PRO A 271 20.36 17.21 -6.27
C PRO A 271 21.39 16.07 -6.09
N SER A 272 20.95 14.82 -6.21
CA SER A 272 21.79 13.64 -6.03
C SER A 272 21.56 12.63 -7.14
N ALA A 273 22.61 12.24 -7.83
CA ALA A 273 22.57 11.16 -8.82
C ALA A 273 22.26 9.77 -8.22
N LYS A 274 22.30 9.65 -6.90
CA LYS A 274 21.96 8.42 -6.17
C LYS A 274 20.49 8.37 -5.76
N MET A 275 19.73 9.45 -5.97
CA MET A 275 18.34 9.52 -5.55
C MET A 275 17.43 8.80 -6.56
N HIS A 276 16.63 7.87 -6.07
CA HIS A 276 15.64 7.12 -6.83
C HIS A 276 14.23 7.51 -6.41
N TYR A 277 13.32 7.56 -7.37
CA TYR A 277 11.90 7.78 -7.15
C TYR A 277 11.15 6.55 -7.64
N VAL A 278 10.46 5.87 -6.74
CA VAL A 278 9.77 4.60 -7.01
C VAL A 278 8.29 4.78 -6.75
N GLU A 279 7.49 4.62 -7.78
CA GLU A 279 6.04 4.74 -7.67
C GLU A 279 5.42 3.47 -7.10
N THR A 280 4.43 3.67 -6.21
CA THR A 280 3.63 2.61 -5.59
C THR A 280 2.15 2.95 -5.65
N TYR A 281 1.32 1.93 -5.82
CA TYR A 281 -0.13 2.08 -5.75
C TYR A 281 -0.69 1.32 -4.54
N ASN A 282 -0.86 2.05 -3.45
CA ASN A 282 -1.47 1.57 -2.22
C ASN A 282 -2.69 2.43 -1.89
N ALA A 283 -3.86 1.81 -1.85
CA ALA A 283 -5.14 2.43 -1.51
C ALA A 283 -5.72 1.79 -0.24
N SER A 284 -6.81 2.35 0.29
CA SER A 284 -7.51 1.79 1.45
C SER A 284 -8.00 0.37 1.23
N GLU A 285 -8.33 0.05 -0.01
CA GLU A 285 -8.85 -1.23 -0.48
C GLU A 285 -7.76 -2.30 -0.66
N GLY A 286 -6.50 -1.90 -0.88
CA GLY A 286 -5.41 -2.84 -1.10
C GLY A 286 -4.13 -2.18 -1.62
N TYR A 287 -3.06 -2.96 -1.67
CA TYR A 287 -1.79 -2.62 -2.30
C TYR A 287 -1.73 -3.28 -3.67
N PHE A 288 -1.72 -2.51 -4.75
CA PHE A 288 -1.95 -3.01 -6.09
C PHE A 288 -0.70 -3.09 -6.96
N GLY A 289 0.21 -2.14 -6.82
CA GLY A 289 1.34 -2.06 -7.73
C GLY A 289 2.58 -1.37 -7.17
N THR A 290 3.72 -1.73 -7.75
CA THR A 290 5.02 -1.14 -7.47
C THR A 290 5.83 -1.07 -8.75
N GLN A 291 6.46 0.06 -9.03
CA GLN A 291 7.43 0.18 -10.09
C GLN A 291 8.63 -0.76 -9.82
N ASN A 292 8.98 -1.57 -10.79
CA ASN A 292 10.01 -2.61 -10.68
C ASN A 292 11.11 -2.54 -11.76
N ASP A 293 11.01 -1.55 -12.65
CA ASP A 293 12.03 -1.24 -13.66
C ASP A 293 12.29 0.28 -13.64
N PRO A 294 13.53 0.74 -13.44
CA PRO A 294 13.86 2.17 -13.43
C PRO A 294 13.67 2.86 -14.79
N ASN A 295 13.62 2.09 -15.89
CA ASN A 295 13.45 2.58 -17.25
C ASN A 295 12.00 2.51 -17.75
N ASP A 296 11.10 1.91 -16.98
CA ASP A 296 9.68 1.78 -17.29
C ASP A 296 8.84 2.47 -16.20
N PRO A 297 8.05 3.50 -16.53
CA PRO A 297 7.20 4.17 -15.56
C PRO A 297 6.00 3.33 -15.12
N SER A 298 5.74 2.20 -15.76
CA SER A 298 4.64 1.31 -15.35
C SER A 298 4.91 0.63 -14.02
N MET A 299 3.84 0.23 -13.35
CA MET A 299 3.92 -0.53 -12.12
C MET A 299 3.57 -2.00 -12.38
N LEU A 300 4.34 -2.89 -11.79
CA LEU A 300 3.99 -4.30 -11.74
C LEU A 300 2.75 -4.50 -10.86
N LEU A 301 1.69 -5.09 -11.42
CA LEU A 301 0.52 -5.49 -10.66
C LEU A 301 0.86 -6.65 -9.71
N MET A 302 0.58 -6.48 -8.42
CA MET A 302 0.86 -7.47 -7.39
C MET A 302 -0.30 -8.46 -7.27
N ILE A 303 -0.13 -9.66 -7.81
CA ILE A 303 -1.22 -10.60 -8.08
C ILE A 303 -1.40 -11.73 -7.05
N ASP A 304 -0.64 -11.72 -5.95
CA ASP A 304 -0.69 -12.75 -4.90
C ASP A 304 -0.89 -12.18 -3.47
N TYR A 305 -1.55 -11.02 -3.38
CA TYR A 305 -1.79 -10.30 -2.12
C TYR A 305 -3.18 -10.55 -1.50
N GLY A 306 -3.79 -11.69 -1.78
CA GLY A 306 -5.15 -11.95 -1.31
C GLY A 306 -6.21 -11.12 -2.04
N ILE A 307 -5.92 -10.69 -3.26
CA ILE A 307 -6.81 -9.94 -4.14
C ILE A 307 -7.02 -10.74 -5.43
N PHE A 308 -8.27 -10.92 -5.81
CA PHE A 308 -8.64 -11.38 -7.13
C PHE A 308 -9.06 -10.19 -7.98
N TYR A 309 -8.47 -10.07 -9.16
CA TYR A 309 -8.64 -8.94 -10.07
C TYR A 309 -9.52 -9.29 -11.25
N GLU A 310 -10.48 -8.40 -11.54
CA GLU A 310 -11.27 -8.38 -12.76
C GLU A 310 -11.21 -6.98 -13.38
N PHE A 311 -11.50 -6.88 -14.65
CA PHE A 311 -11.28 -5.66 -15.44
C PHE A 311 -12.50 -5.39 -16.31
N ILE A 312 -13.07 -4.18 -16.23
CA ILE A 312 -14.15 -3.72 -17.09
C ILE A 312 -13.55 -2.75 -18.10
N PRO A 313 -13.69 -2.99 -19.43
CA PRO A 313 -13.31 -2.00 -20.44
C PRO A 313 -13.93 -0.64 -20.11
N LEU A 314 -13.15 0.45 -20.26
CA LEU A 314 -13.61 1.76 -19.79
C LEU A 314 -14.90 2.22 -20.46
N GLU A 315 -15.12 1.81 -21.73
CA GLU A 315 -16.34 2.07 -22.49
C GLU A 315 -17.58 1.30 -21.99
N ASP A 316 -17.38 0.30 -21.13
CA ASP A 316 -18.47 -0.50 -20.55
C ASP A 316 -18.82 -0.10 -19.12
N VAL A 317 -18.05 0.81 -18.53
CA VAL A 317 -18.31 1.29 -17.16
C VAL A 317 -19.66 2.00 -17.11
N GLY A 318 -20.50 1.57 -16.17
CA GLY A 318 -21.85 2.10 -15.98
C GLY A 318 -22.94 1.46 -16.86
N LYS A 319 -22.59 0.49 -17.70
CA LYS A 319 -23.60 -0.33 -18.40
C LYS A 319 -24.23 -1.32 -17.41
N GLU A 320 -25.47 -1.70 -17.69
CA GLU A 320 -26.21 -2.70 -16.88
C GLU A 320 -25.52 -4.08 -16.91
N ASN A 321 -24.98 -4.47 -18.06
CA ASN A 321 -24.26 -5.73 -18.27
C ASN A 321 -22.89 -5.44 -18.91
N PRO A 322 -21.89 -4.96 -18.14
CA PRO A 322 -20.57 -4.70 -18.67
C PRO A 322 -19.84 -6.02 -18.99
N ARG A 323 -18.95 -5.99 -19.98
CA ARG A 323 -17.98 -7.08 -20.14
C ARG A 323 -17.03 -7.08 -18.96
N ILE A 324 -16.69 -8.25 -18.44
CA ILE A 324 -15.78 -8.42 -17.33
C ILE A 324 -14.70 -9.39 -17.78
N TYR A 325 -13.45 -8.96 -17.69
CA TYR A 325 -12.28 -9.73 -18.09
C TYR A 325 -11.49 -10.18 -16.87
N CYS A 326 -10.94 -11.39 -16.91
CA CYS A 326 -9.90 -11.81 -15.98
C CYS A 326 -8.51 -11.35 -16.48
N LEU A 327 -7.47 -11.62 -15.69
CA LEU A 327 -6.12 -11.11 -15.96
C LEU A 327 -5.58 -11.50 -17.35
N GLU A 328 -5.86 -12.70 -17.81
CA GLU A 328 -5.39 -13.22 -19.11
C GLU A 328 -6.12 -12.65 -20.34
N GLU A 329 -7.25 -11.99 -20.13
CA GLU A 329 -8.09 -11.45 -21.21
C GLU A 329 -7.84 -9.96 -21.48
N VAL A 330 -7.06 -9.29 -20.61
CA VAL A 330 -6.75 -7.88 -20.79
C VAL A 330 -5.71 -7.69 -21.90
N GLU A 331 -5.89 -6.63 -22.65
CA GLU A 331 -5.02 -6.27 -23.76
C GLU A 331 -4.14 -5.07 -23.39
N VAL A 332 -2.90 -5.09 -23.85
CA VAL A 332 -1.96 -3.98 -23.71
C VAL A 332 -2.51 -2.72 -24.40
N ASP A 333 -2.19 -1.54 -23.87
CA ASP A 333 -2.63 -0.22 -24.38
C ASP A 333 -4.14 0.02 -24.35
N LYS A 334 -4.89 -0.77 -23.58
CA LYS A 334 -6.31 -0.52 -23.31
C LYS A 334 -6.53 -0.08 -21.85
N ASN A 335 -7.53 0.77 -21.67
CA ASN A 335 -7.93 1.26 -20.35
C ASN A 335 -9.07 0.43 -19.77
N TYR A 336 -8.95 0.06 -18.51
CA TYR A 336 -9.91 -0.73 -17.76
C TYR A 336 -10.22 -0.09 -16.41
N ALA A 337 -11.47 -0.23 -15.98
CA ALA A 337 -11.81 -0.07 -14.57
C ALA A 337 -11.48 -1.34 -13.82
N LEU A 338 -10.79 -1.20 -12.69
CA LEU A 338 -10.38 -2.32 -11.85
C LEU A 338 -11.54 -2.74 -10.94
N VAL A 339 -11.84 -4.02 -10.94
CA VAL A 339 -12.73 -4.69 -9.98
C VAL A 339 -11.88 -5.60 -9.11
N ILE A 340 -12.12 -5.57 -7.82
CA ILE A 340 -11.34 -6.37 -6.86
C ILE A 340 -12.26 -7.17 -5.96
N SER A 341 -11.87 -8.39 -5.67
CA SER A 341 -12.45 -9.21 -4.60
C SER A 341 -11.37 -9.47 -3.55
N THR A 342 -11.68 -9.15 -2.30
CA THR A 342 -10.71 -9.13 -1.21
C THR A 342 -11.26 -9.77 0.07
N SER A 343 -10.42 -9.87 1.11
CA SER A 343 -10.84 -10.27 2.47
C SER A 343 -11.75 -9.24 3.17
N ALA A 344 -12.13 -8.18 2.50
CA ALA A 344 -12.98 -7.12 3.05
C ALA A 344 -14.18 -6.77 2.14
N GLY A 345 -14.39 -7.54 1.11
CA GLY A 345 -15.46 -7.37 0.11
C GLY A 345 -14.94 -7.31 -1.31
#